data_4ea01dc43009699d43932e4467bbdfae
#
_entry.id   4ea01dc43009699d43932e4467bbdfae
#
_cell.length_a   1.000
_cell.length_b   1.000
_cell.length_c   1.000
_cell.angle_alpha   90.00
_cell.angle_beta   90.00
_cell.angle_gamma   90.00
#
_symmetry.space_group_name_H-M   'P 1'
#
loop_
_entity.id
_entity.type
_entity.pdbx_description
1 polymer ?
#
loop_
_entity_poly.entity_id
_entity_poly.type
_entity_poly.pdbx_seq_one_letter_code
_entity_poly.pdbx_strand_id
1 'polypeptide(L)'
;MKTSVKELKAKEISKVEEISWNISNRIREFGNASMYGGFCLAYVAYVSLKNKITDINQLKEYVELTFSPERVSFIKENIGNLWNVAIEISEEYSEAALLATVLWWQLQGNRFMGECETPQSVIKLANEILQISNDKVADFCSGIGSFLVSAIEKSPESQFYGTEIVRDVKEVSAIRTELISDRVKIEQKSVLNIKDNLMFDKIFCDY
;
A
#
# COMPACT_ATOMS: atom_id res chain seq x y z
N MET A 1 -2.21 35.86 3.53
CA MET A 1 -1.00 35.22 4.09
C MET A 1 -0.74 33.97 3.26
N LYS A 2 0.35 33.92 2.49
CA LYS A 2 0.73 32.71 1.71
C LYS A 2 1.50 31.81 2.65
N THR A 3 0.90 30.74 3.14
CA THR A 3 1.60 29.65 3.83
C THR A 3 2.63 29.05 2.88
N SER A 4 3.89 28.94 3.30
CA SER A 4 4.93 28.44 2.40
C SER A 4 4.70 26.95 2.10
N VAL A 5 5.08 26.48 0.91
CA VAL A 5 4.99 25.05 0.51
C VAL A 5 5.74 24.14 1.49
N LYS A 6 6.80 24.65 2.16
CA LYS A 6 7.53 23.95 3.22
C LYS A 6 6.70 23.74 4.48
N GLU A 7 5.87 24.72 4.88
CA GLU A 7 5.01 24.64 6.07
C GLU A 7 3.82 23.70 5.84
N LEU A 8 3.27 23.69 4.61
CA LEU A 8 2.22 22.72 4.21
C LEU A 8 2.75 21.28 4.28
N LYS A 9 3.93 21.01 3.70
CA LYS A 9 4.54 19.67 3.74
C LYS A 9 4.90 19.23 5.16
N ALA A 10 5.37 20.11 6.01
CA ALA A 10 5.65 19.79 7.42
C ALA A 10 4.38 19.43 8.19
N LYS A 11 3.26 20.13 7.95
CA LYS A 11 1.95 19.81 8.55
C LYS A 11 1.39 18.49 8.08
N GLU A 12 1.56 18.13 6.80
CA GLU A 12 1.13 16.85 6.24
C GLU A 12 1.92 15.70 6.84
N ILE A 13 3.24 15.82 6.95
CA ILE A 13 4.10 14.83 7.60
C ILE A 13 3.70 14.66 9.07
N SER A 14 3.48 15.73 9.80
CA SER A 14 3.06 15.68 11.20
C SER A 14 1.72 14.96 11.37
N LYS A 15 0.76 15.15 10.45
CA LYS A 15 -0.52 14.45 10.45
C LYS A 15 -0.36 12.95 10.19
N VAL A 16 0.49 12.56 9.24
CA VAL A 16 0.80 11.17 8.94
C VAL A 16 1.46 10.47 10.14
N GLU A 17 2.42 11.14 10.78
CA GLU A 17 3.08 10.62 11.99
C GLU A 17 2.08 10.43 13.14
N GLU A 18 1.20 11.39 13.39
CA GLU A 18 0.16 11.31 14.40
C GLU A 18 -0.78 10.13 14.16
N ILE A 19 -1.28 9.96 12.94
CA ILE A 19 -2.17 8.86 12.57
C ILE A 19 -1.43 7.52 12.71
N SER A 20 -0.21 7.42 12.20
CA SER A 20 0.61 6.22 12.31
C SER A 20 0.85 5.84 13.77
N TRP A 21 1.14 6.82 14.62
CA TRP A 21 1.32 6.62 16.06
C TRP A 21 0.04 6.14 16.74
N ASN A 22 -1.11 6.74 16.43
CA ASN A 22 -2.41 6.36 16.96
C ASN A 22 -2.78 4.92 16.56
N ILE A 23 -2.57 4.56 15.31
CA ILE A 23 -2.78 3.18 14.83
C ILE A 23 -1.85 2.22 15.58
N SER A 24 -0.55 2.52 15.66
CA SER A 24 0.43 1.68 16.34
C SER A 24 0.11 1.46 17.82
N ASN A 25 -0.39 2.48 18.50
CA ASN A 25 -0.79 2.36 19.91
C ASN A 25 -2.00 1.46 20.10
N ARG A 26 -3.01 1.56 19.25
CA ARG A 26 -4.21 0.69 19.29
C ARG A 26 -3.86 -0.78 19.04
N ILE A 27 -2.83 -1.05 18.22
CA ILE A 27 -2.38 -2.41 17.88
C ILE A 27 -1.44 -2.98 18.95
N ARG A 28 -0.71 -2.14 19.67
CA ARG A 28 0.31 -2.56 20.65
C ARG A 28 -0.26 -3.47 21.74
N GLU A 29 -1.53 -3.34 22.03
CA GLU A 29 -2.25 -4.17 23.01
C GLU A 29 -2.37 -5.65 22.56
N PHE A 30 -2.18 -5.93 21.27
CA PHE A 30 -2.32 -7.27 20.68
C PHE A 30 -1.00 -8.07 20.58
N GLY A 31 0.06 -7.65 21.27
CA GLY A 31 1.35 -8.36 21.33
C GLY A 31 2.30 -7.96 20.23
N ASN A 32 3.07 -8.90 19.64
CA ASN A 32 4.06 -8.64 18.56
C ASN A 32 3.44 -8.05 17.27
N ALA A 33 2.32 -7.42 17.40
CA ALA A 33 1.58 -6.71 16.36
C ALA A 33 2.38 -5.63 15.63
N SER A 34 3.52 -5.19 16.15
CA SER A 34 4.33 -4.12 15.56
C SER A 34 4.84 -4.43 14.15
N MET A 35 5.04 -5.69 13.80
CA MET A 35 5.47 -6.08 12.45
C MET A 35 4.33 -6.23 11.44
N TYR A 36 3.14 -6.65 11.90
CA TYR A 36 2.03 -7.01 11.01
C TYR A 36 0.76 -6.20 11.24
N GLY A 37 0.66 -5.57 12.38
CA GLY A 37 -0.57 -4.92 12.81
C GLY A 37 -0.94 -3.70 11.99
N GLY A 38 0.02 -2.83 11.67
CA GLY A 38 -0.22 -1.67 10.81
C GLY A 38 -0.68 -2.07 9.41
N PHE A 39 -0.13 -3.17 8.91
CA PHE A 39 -0.49 -3.76 7.64
C PHE A 39 -1.92 -4.30 7.63
N CYS A 40 -2.27 -5.09 8.64
CA CYS A 40 -3.62 -5.62 8.80
C CYS A 40 -4.65 -4.51 8.95
N LEU A 41 -4.32 -3.47 9.71
CA LEU A 41 -5.19 -2.32 9.93
C LEU A 41 -5.41 -1.48 8.69
N ALA A 42 -4.38 -1.15 7.96
CA ALA A 42 -4.53 -0.43 6.72
C ALA A 42 -5.37 -1.24 5.72
N TYR A 43 -5.18 -2.55 5.70
CA TYR A 43 -5.97 -3.44 4.87
C TYR A 43 -7.44 -3.49 5.30
N VAL A 44 -7.72 -3.63 6.58
CA VAL A 44 -9.09 -3.65 7.09
C VAL A 44 -9.77 -2.29 6.90
N ALA A 45 -9.05 -1.18 7.10
CA ALA A 45 -9.54 0.16 6.78
C ALA A 45 -9.84 0.33 5.29
N TYR A 46 -8.95 -0.15 4.42
CA TYR A 46 -9.17 -0.19 2.97
C TYR A 46 -10.43 -0.95 2.59
N VAL A 47 -10.60 -2.12 3.14
CA VAL A 47 -11.75 -2.98 2.87
C VAL A 47 -13.05 -2.33 3.32
N SER A 48 -13.08 -1.71 4.50
CA SER A 48 -14.23 -0.98 5.03
C SER A 48 -14.56 0.23 4.17
N LEU A 49 -13.56 1.03 3.81
CA LEU A 49 -13.73 2.24 2.97
C LEU A 49 -14.19 1.92 1.55
N LYS A 50 -13.72 0.82 0.96
CA LYS A 50 -14.10 0.40 -0.40
C LYS A 50 -15.37 -0.47 -0.44
N ASN A 51 -16.01 -0.75 0.69
CA ASN A 51 -17.18 -1.64 0.83
C ASN A 51 -17.00 -3.03 0.21
N LYS A 52 -15.75 -3.52 0.10
CA LYS A 52 -15.44 -4.82 -0.49
C LYS A 52 -15.66 -5.98 0.49
N ILE A 53 -15.57 -5.70 1.79
CA ILE A 53 -15.81 -6.67 2.88
C ILE A 53 -16.68 -5.99 3.92
N THR A 54 -17.85 -6.53 4.16
CA THR A 54 -18.87 -5.93 5.02
C THR A 54 -19.05 -6.66 6.34
N ASP A 55 -18.41 -7.82 6.50
CA ASP A 55 -18.45 -8.60 7.73
C ASP A 55 -17.14 -9.33 8.01
N ILE A 56 -16.98 -9.72 9.28
CA ILE A 56 -15.76 -10.35 9.80
C ILE A 56 -15.48 -11.74 9.18
N ASN A 57 -16.48 -12.46 8.68
CA ASN A 57 -16.28 -13.78 8.07
C ASN A 57 -15.71 -13.64 6.68
N GLN A 58 -16.18 -12.66 5.92
CA GLN A 58 -15.58 -12.30 4.64
C GLN A 58 -14.12 -11.87 4.81
N LEU A 59 -13.81 -11.13 5.89
CA LEU A 59 -12.42 -10.77 6.21
C LEU A 59 -11.57 -12.00 6.52
N LYS A 60 -12.10 -12.97 7.28
CA LYS A 60 -11.39 -14.23 7.57
C LYS A 60 -11.05 -15.00 6.30
N GLU A 61 -12.03 -15.18 5.44
CA GLU A 61 -11.87 -15.88 4.16
C GLU A 61 -10.84 -15.17 3.27
N TYR A 62 -10.92 -13.85 3.17
CA TYR A 62 -9.97 -13.07 2.41
C TYR A 62 -8.54 -13.21 2.95
N VAL A 63 -8.34 -13.12 4.26
CA VAL A 63 -7.03 -13.27 4.91
C VAL A 63 -6.43 -14.64 4.60
N GLU A 64 -7.23 -15.70 4.65
CA GLU A 64 -6.78 -17.06 4.33
C GLU A 64 -6.31 -17.22 2.89
N LEU A 65 -6.99 -16.58 1.96
CA LEU A 65 -6.66 -16.65 0.54
C LEU A 65 -5.46 -15.78 0.15
N THR A 66 -5.22 -14.71 0.90
CA THR A 66 -4.33 -13.63 0.49
C THR A 66 -2.96 -13.67 1.17
N PHE A 67 -2.90 -13.98 2.46
CA PHE A 67 -1.66 -13.87 3.24
C PHE A 67 -0.90 -15.19 3.38
N SER A 68 0.37 -15.10 3.79
CA SER A 68 1.17 -16.27 4.15
C SER A 68 0.61 -16.95 5.41
N PRO A 69 0.81 -18.29 5.58
CA PRO A 69 0.26 -19.03 6.72
C PRO A 69 0.64 -18.46 8.09
N GLU A 70 1.85 -17.93 8.21
CA GLU A 70 2.35 -17.31 9.45
C GLU A 70 1.55 -16.06 9.82
N ARG A 71 1.23 -15.22 8.83
CA ARG A 71 0.39 -14.04 9.03
C ARG A 71 -1.06 -14.39 9.27
N VAL A 72 -1.58 -15.39 8.56
CA VAL A 72 -2.95 -15.87 8.72
C VAL A 72 -3.23 -16.27 10.17
N SER A 73 -2.31 -17.02 10.79
CA SER A 73 -2.47 -17.44 12.20
C SER A 73 -2.62 -16.23 13.13
N PHE A 74 -1.68 -15.29 13.05
CA PHE A 74 -1.71 -14.07 13.88
C PHE A 74 -2.96 -13.22 13.65
N ILE A 75 -3.35 -13.01 12.38
CA ILE A 75 -4.53 -12.20 12.04
C ILE A 75 -5.80 -12.88 12.58
N LYS A 76 -5.94 -14.20 12.44
CA LYS A 76 -7.10 -14.93 12.91
C LYS A 76 -7.29 -14.86 14.44
N GLU A 77 -6.20 -14.93 15.18
CA GLU A 77 -6.23 -14.84 16.64
C GLU A 77 -6.74 -13.47 17.12
N ASN A 78 -6.50 -12.42 16.34
CA ASN A 78 -6.80 -11.04 16.72
C ASN A 78 -7.88 -10.40 15.84
N ILE A 79 -8.54 -11.16 14.96
CA ILE A 79 -9.38 -10.60 13.89
C ILE A 79 -10.55 -9.75 14.41
N GLY A 80 -11.14 -10.11 15.53
CA GLY A 80 -12.24 -9.34 16.13
C GLY A 80 -11.80 -7.95 16.59
N ASN A 81 -10.65 -7.89 17.23
CA ASN A 81 -10.08 -6.64 17.70
C ASN A 81 -9.60 -5.77 16.53
N LEU A 82 -8.93 -6.40 15.57
CA LEU A 82 -8.48 -5.70 14.35
C LEU A 82 -9.66 -5.16 13.54
N TRP A 83 -10.76 -5.88 13.47
CA TRP A 83 -11.99 -5.43 12.81
C TRP A 83 -12.58 -4.19 13.48
N ASN A 84 -12.71 -4.19 14.80
CA ASN A 84 -13.23 -3.05 15.55
C ASN A 84 -12.34 -1.80 15.37
N VAL A 85 -11.02 -1.96 15.50
CA VAL A 85 -10.07 -0.86 15.30
C VAL A 85 -10.12 -0.33 13.86
N ALA A 86 -10.34 -1.20 12.89
CA ALA A 86 -10.44 -0.78 11.49
C ALA A 86 -11.72 0.01 11.20
N ILE A 87 -12.85 -0.37 11.80
CA ILE A 87 -14.08 0.42 11.69
C ILE A 87 -13.85 1.81 12.28
N GLU A 88 -13.28 1.91 13.48
CA GLU A 88 -12.97 3.19 14.10
C GLU A 88 -12.04 4.05 13.24
N ILE A 89 -10.98 3.45 12.65
CA ILE A 89 -10.07 4.16 11.75
C ILE A 89 -10.79 4.62 10.48
N SER A 90 -11.66 3.80 9.89
CA SER A 90 -12.39 4.16 8.68
C SER A 90 -13.38 5.29 8.90
N GLU A 91 -13.96 5.39 10.10
CA GLU A 91 -14.82 6.49 10.50
C GLU A 91 -14.04 7.79 10.78
N GLU A 92 -12.84 7.67 11.37
CA GLU A 92 -11.99 8.80 11.73
C GLU A 92 -11.20 9.36 10.52
N TYR A 93 -10.75 8.47 9.61
CA TYR A 93 -9.88 8.82 8.48
C TYR A 93 -10.48 8.33 7.15
N SER A 94 -11.24 9.19 6.49
CA SER A 94 -11.93 8.85 5.23
C SER A 94 -11.06 9.01 3.96
N GLU A 95 -9.87 9.60 4.07
CA GLU A 95 -9.02 9.90 2.91
C GLU A 95 -8.13 8.73 2.54
N ALA A 96 -8.44 8.02 1.45
CA ALA A 96 -7.68 6.85 0.98
C ALA A 96 -6.20 7.14 0.70
N ALA A 97 -5.88 8.27 0.09
CA ALA A 97 -4.49 8.70 -0.17
C ALA A 97 -3.69 8.88 1.12
N LEU A 98 -4.33 9.42 2.17
CA LEU A 98 -3.71 9.55 3.48
C LEU A 98 -3.39 8.19 4.10
N LEU A 99 -4.31 7.22 4.02
CA LEU A 99 -4.09 5.87 4.51
C LEU A 99 -2.97 5.14 3.75
N ALA A 100 -2.86 5.33 2.45
CA ALA A 100 -1.75 4.79 1.65
C ALA A 100 -0.40 5.34 2.13
N THR A 101 -0.34 6.63 2.48
CA THR A 101 0.87 7.28 3.02
C THR A 101 1.19 6.80 4.43
N VAL A 102 0.17 6.64 5.30
CA VAL A 102 0.34 6.11 6.66
C VAL A 102 0.87 4.67 6.60
N LEU A 103 0.36 3.85 5.71
CA LEU A 103 0.84 2.50 5.52
C LEU A 103 2.32 2.48 5.11
N TRP A 104 2.70 3.31 4.15
CA TRP A 104 4.11 3.48 3.75
C TRP A 104 4.99 3.90 4.93
N TRP A 105 4.56 4.88 5.74
CA TRP A 105 5.29 5.35 6.91
C TRP A 105 5.53 4.25 7.94
N GLN A 106 4.52 3.44 8.23
CA GLN A 106 4.62 2.34 9.17
C GLN A 106 5.57 1.23 8.71
N LEU A 107 5.72 1.05 7.41
CA LEU A 107 6.60 0.05 6.81
C LEU A 107 8.07 0.46 6.83
N GLN A 108 8.38 1.74 6.91
CA GLN A 108 9.77 2.27 6.94
C GLN A 108 10.61 1.73 8.11
N GLY A 109 9.99 1.41 9.24
CA GLY A 109 10.64 0.79 10.38
C GLY A 109 10.90 -0.72 10.23
N ASN A 110 10.37 -1.34 9.19
CA ASN A 110 10.53 -2.76 8.94
C ASN A 110 11.69 -3.00 7.97
N ARG A 111 12.80 -3.55 8.47
CA ARG A 111 14.02 -3.78 7.69
C ARG A 111 13.80 -4.59 6.42
N PHE A 112 12.94 -5.60 6.48
CA PHE A 112 12.61 -6.45 5.34
C PHE A 112 11.84 -5.71 4.24
N MET A 113 10.90 -4.84 4.63
CA MET A 113 10.11 -4.06 3.67
C MET A 113 10.89 -2.86 3.12
N GLY A 114 11.84 -2.31 3.89
CA GLY A 114 12.71 -1.22 3.44
C GLY A 114 13.69 -1.63 2.34
N GLU A 115 14.07 -2.91 2.27
CA GLU A 115 14.91 -3.46 1.19
C GLU A 115 14.15 -3.55 -0.16
N CYS A 116 12.82 -3.52 -0.11
CA CYS A 116 11.95 -3.57 -1.28
C CYS A 116 11.44 -2.18 -1.71
N GLU A 117 12.06 -1.10 -1.25
CA GLU A 117 11.63 0.25 -1.54
C GLU A 117 12.61 0.98 -2.48
N THR A 118 12.10 1.40 -3.63
CA THR A 118 12.83 2.29 -4.55
C THR A 118 13.01 3.67 -3.91
N PRO A 119 14.24 4.21 -3.85
CA PRO A 119 14.48 5.53 -3.28
C PRO A 119 13.68 6.65 -3.97
N GLN A 120 13.17 7.60 -3.20
CA GLN A 120 12.34 8.70 -3.72
C GLN A 120 13.04 9.55 -4.80
N SER A 121 14.36 9.66 -4.76
CA SER A 121 15.16 10.33 -5.79
C SER A 121 15.11 9.59 -7.14
N VAL A 122 15.14 8.26 -7.10
CA VAL A 122 15.02 7.39 -8.28
C VAL A 122 13.61 7.47 -8.85
N ILE A 123 12.59 7.40 -8.00
CA ILE A 123 11.18 7.54 -8.40
C ILE A 123 10.94 8.89 -9.11
N LYS A 124 11.45 9.98 -8.55
CA LYS A 124 11.32 11.30 -9.18
C LYS A 124 11.99 11.34 -10.56
N LEU A 125 13.21 10.81 -10.66
CA LEU A 125 13.94 10.75 -11.93
C LEU A 125 13.19 9.88 -12.95
N ALA A 126 12.71 8.70 -12.55
CA ALA A 126 11.94 7.81 -13.40
C ALA A 126 10.67 8.50 -13.95
N ASN A 127 9.91 9.17 -13.10
CA ASN A 127 8.73 9.93 -13.51
C ASN A 127 9.04 11.07 -14.50
N GLU A 128 10.18 11.78 -14.34
CA GLU A 128 10.60 12.82 -15.27
C GLU A 128 11.03 12.25 -16.63
N ILE A 129 11.68 11.08 -16.64
CA ILE A 129 12.12 10.42 -17.89
C ILE A 129 10.92 9.79 -18.60
N LEU A 130 10.05 9.09 -17.89
CA LEU A 130 8.94 8.35 -18.48
C LEU A 130 7.82 9.27 -18.99
N GLN A 131 7.62 10.45 -18.40
CA GLN A 131 6.60 11.43 -18.83
C GLN A 131 5.23 10.77 -19.05
N ILE A 132 4.77 10.02 -18.05
CA ILE A 132 3.54 9.23 -18.12
C ILE A 132 2.33 10.15 -18.34
N SER A 133 1.52 9.82 -19.36
CA SER A 133 0.30 10.58 -19.71
C SER A 133 -0.68 9.69 -20.48
N ASN A 134 -1.71 9.21 -19.82
CA ASN A 134 -2.71 8.30 -20.39
C ASN A 134 -2.12 7.01 -21.02
N ASP A 135 -1.07 6.51 -20.39
CA ASP A 135 -0.27 5.37 -20.84
C ASP A 135 -0.68 4.06 -20.13
N LYS A 136 -0.27 2.93 -20.71
CA LYS A 136 -0.19 1.64 -20.02
C LYS A 136 1.22 1.49 -19.44
N VAL A 137 1.33 1.51 -18.14
CA VAL A 137 2.60 1.54 -17.41
C VAL A 137 2.81 0.24 -16.68
N ALA A 138 4.00 -0.35 -16.79
CA ALA A 138 4.38 -1.52 -16.01
C ALA A 138 5.52 -1.22 -15.04
N ASP A 139 5.45 -1.87 -13.86
CA ASP A 139 6.55 -2.00 -12.92
C ASP A 139 6.77 -3.49 -12.63
N PHE A 140 7.84 -4.06 -13.18
CA PHE A 140 8.06 -5.51 -13.12
C PHE A 140 8.75 -6.00 -11.86
N CYS A 141 9.16 -5.11 -10.98
CA CYS A 141 9.68 -5.41 -9.66
C CYS A 141 9.11 -4.39 -8.66
N SER A 142 7.78 -4.41 -8.51
CA SER A 142 7.05 -3.30 -7.88
C SER A 142 7.37 -3.09 -6.40
N GLY A 143 8.00 -4.08 -5.74
CA GLY A 143 8.26 -4.01 -4.32
C GLY A 143 7.00 -3.65 -3.55
N ILE A 144 7.07 -2.68 -2.66
CA ILE A 144 5.91 -2.12 -1.93
C ILE A 144 5.08 -1.10 -2.75
N GLY A 145 5.35 -0.96 -4.06
CA GLY A 145 4.57 -0.13 -4.98
C GLY A 145 4.91 1.37 -4.95
N SER A 146 6.06 1.77 -4.46
CA SER A 146 6.39 3.19 -4.29
C SER A 146 6.45 3.98 -5.60
N PHE A 147 7.00 3.38 -6.67
CA PHE A 147 6.95 3.99 -8.00
C PHE A 147 5.52 4.09 -8.52
N LEU A 148 4.74 3.00 -8.44
CA LEU A 148 3.36 2.97 -8.93
C LEU A 148 2.47 4.00 -8.23
N VAL A 149 2.55 4.12 -6.90
CA VAL A 149 1.82 5.16 -6.15
C VAL A 149 2.15 6.55 -6.69
N SER A 150 3.43 6.86 -6.86
CA SER A 150 3.86 8.17 -7.37
C SER A 150 3.43 8.41 -8.83
N ALA A 151 3.44 7.38 -9.67
CA ALA A 151 3.00 7.46 -11.06
C ALA A 151 1.48 7.64 -11.18
N ILE A 152 0.69 6.94 -10.35
CA ILE A 152 -0.76 7.08 -10.27
C ILE A 152 -1.16 8.51 -9.87
N GLU A 153 -0.49 9.09 -8.87
CA GLU A 153 -0.75 10.46 -8.43
C GLU A 153 -0.50 11.50 -9.53
N LYS A 154 0.50 11.25 -10.40
CA LYS A 154 0.84 12.14 -11.51
C LYS A 154 -0.06 11.98 -12.74
N SER A 155 -0.53 10.77 -13.01
CA SER A 155 -1.36 10.45 -14.18
C SER A 155 -2.47 9.45 -13.82
N PRO A 156 -3.50 9.89 -13.10
CA PRO A 156 -4.56 9.02 -12.58
C PRO A 156 -5.41 8.38 -13.69
N GLU A 157 -5.37 8.89 -14.92
CA GLU A 157 -6.05 8.36 -16.10
C GLU A 157 -5.32 7.18 -16.75
N SER A 158 -4.04 6.98 -16.46
CA SER A 158 -3.22 5.87 -16.97
C SER A 158 -3.63 4.52 -16.37
N GLN A 159 -3.23 3.44 -17.02
CA GLN A 159 -3.41 2.08 -16.54
C GLN A 159 -2.09 1.54 -16.00
N PHE A 160 -2.13 0.89 -14.85
CA PHE A 160 -0.92 0.43 -14.16
C PHE A 160 -0.94 -1.08 -13.95
N TYR A 161 0.22 -1.68 -14.14
CA TYR A 161 0.45 -3.09 -13.90
C TYR A 161 1.73 -3.28 -13.11
N GLY A 162 1.68 -4.08 -12.06
CA GLY A 162 2.85 -4.40 -11.25
C GLY A 162 3.03 -5.90 -11.11
N THR A 163 4.30 -6.34 -10.96
CA THR A 163 4.60 -7.69 -10.54
C THR A 163 5.56 -7.68 -9.36
N GLU A 164 5.33 -8.58 -8.42
CA GLU A 164 6.20 -8.81 -7.27
C GLU A 164 6.22 -10.32 -6.96
N ILE A 165 7.41 -10.86 -6.69
CA ILE A 165 7.58 -12.30 -6.44
C ILE A 165 7.23 -12.68 -5.01
N VAL A 166 7.52 -11.80 -4.06
CA VAL A 166 7.25 -12.01 -2.64
C VAL A 166 5.79 -11.70 -2.34
N ARG A 167 5.03 -12.72 -1.95
CA ARG A 167 3.58 -12.64 -1.73
C ARG A 167 3.16 -11.47 -0.83
N ASP A 168 3.80 -11.36 0.32
CA ASP A 168 3.45 -10.36 1.32
C ASP A 168 3.79 -8.93 0.88
N VAL A 169 4.87 -8.76 0.13
CA VAL A 169 5.28 -7.48 -0.47
C VAL A 169 4.30 -7.09 -1.58
N LYS A 170 3.90 -8.06 -2.41
CA LYS A 170 2.86 -7.89 -3.44
C LYS A 170 1.55 -7.37 -2.84
N GLU A 171 1.11 -7.94 -1.69
CA GLU A 171 -0.12 -7.49 -1.04
C GLU A 171 -0.02 -6.04 -0.55
N VAL A 172 1.14 -5.63 -0.02
CA VAL A 172 1.39 -4.21 0.33
C VAL A 172 1.25 -3.32 -0.89
N SER A 173 1.90 -3.70 -1.99
CA SER A 173 1.83 -2.95 -3.25
C SER A 173 0.39 -2.80 -3.73
N ALA A 174 -0.37 -3.91 -3.74
CA ALA A 174 -1.76 -3.93 -4.16
C ALA A 174 -2.63 -3.00 -3.29
N ILE A 175 -2.54 -3.12 -1.96
CA ILE A 175 -3.31 -2.29 -1.03
C ILE A 175 -3.00 -0.80 -1.23
N ARG A 176 -1.73 -0.44 -1.27
CA ARG A 176 -1.30 0.96 -1.42
C ARG A 176 -1.79 1.58 -2.74
N THR A 177 -1.69 0.84 -3.83
CA THR A 177 -2.08 1.34 -5.15
C THR A 177 -3.60 1.33 -5.34
N GLU A 178 -4.30 0.29 -4.88
CA GLU A 178 -5.76 0.20 -4.96
C GLU A 178 -6.50 1.20 -4.07
N LEU A 179 -5.87 1.69 -2.99
CA LEU A 179 -6.41 2.78 -2.18
C LEU A 179 -6.62 4.07 -2.99
N ILE A 180 -5.76 4.31 -3.99
CA ILE A 180 -5.74 5.56 -4.75
C ILE A 180 -6.23 5.43 -6.19
N SER A 181 -6.33 4.21 -6.74
CA SER A 181 -6.77 3.98 -8.11
C SER A 181 -7.41 2.61 -8.31
N ASP A 182 -8.48 2.55 -9.11
CA ASP A 182 -9.07 1.30 -9.59
C ASP A 182 -8.45 0.84 -10.92
N ARG A 183 -7.47 1.60 -11.47
CA ARG A 183 -6.79 1.33 -12.76
C ARG A 183 -5.44 0.65 -12.58
N VAL A 184 -5.27 -0.09 -11.50
CA VAL A 184 -4.03 -0.79 -11.17
C VAL A 184 -4.31 -2.27 -10.99
N LYS A 185 -3.36 -3.10 -11.42
CA LYS A 185 -3.37 -4.54 -11.19
C LYS A 185 -1.99 -4.99 -10.75
N ILE A 186 -1.88 -5.61 -9.57
CA ILE A 186 -0.63 -6.19 -9.08
C ILE A 186 -0.74 -7.70 -9.05
N GLU A 187 0.22 -8.39 -9.68
CA GLU A 187 0.27 -9.87 -9.71
C GLU A 187 1.47 -10.41 -8.94
N GLN A 188 1.27 -11.52 -8.24
CA GLN A 188 2.38 -12.29 -7.68
C GLN A 188 3.04 -13.09 -8.79
N LYS A 189 4.18 -12.59 -9.28
CA LYS A 189 4.83 -13.19 -10.45
C LYS A 189 6.29 -12.77 -10.55
N SER A 190 7.14 -13.70 -10.99
CA SER A 190 8.49 -13.35 -11.41
C SER A 190 8.47 -12.61 -12.75
N VAL A 191 9.29 -11.58 -12.88
CA VAL A 191 9.52 -10.87 -14.15
C VAL A 191 9.92 -11.83 -15.28
N LEU A 192 10.66 -12.90 -14.95
CA LEU A 192 11.08 -13.92 -15.92
C LEU A 192 9.93 -14.75 -16.50
N ASN A 193 8.75 -14.70 -15.89
CA ASN A 193 7.56 -15.46 -16.30
C ASN A 193 6.49 -14.57 -16.94
N ILE A 194 6.83 -13.34 -17.31
CA ILE A 194 5.91 -12.44 -18.03
C ILE A 194 5.76 -12.93 -19.46
N LYS A 195 4.52 -13.09 -19.90
CA LYS A 195 4.22 -13.55 -21.26
C LYS A 195 4.48 -12.44 -22.28
N ASP A 196 5.01 -12.81 -23.44
CA ASP A 196 5.40 -11.88 -24.51
C ASP A 196 4.25 -11.10 -25.15
N ASN A 197 3.00 -11.41 -24.80
CA ASN A 197 1.82 -10.74 -25.35
C ASN A 197 1.30 -9.55 -24.54
N LEU A 198 1.98 -9.18 -23.45
CA LEU A 198 1.66 -7.97 -22.69
C LEU A 198 2.37 -6.78 -23.33
N MET A 199 1.61 -5.78 -23.72
CA MET A 199 2.14 -4.53 -24.31
C MET A 199 1.93 -3.37 -23.35
N PHE A 200 3.01 -2.65 -23.10
CA PHE A 200 3.03 -1.45 -22.28
C PHE A 200 3.71 -0.30 -23.05
N ASP A 201 3.24 0.92 -22.81
CA ASP A 201 3.82 2.13 -23.39
C ASP A 201 5.07 2.56 -22.62
N LYS A 202 5.07 2.34 -21.33
CA LYS A 202 6.16 2.67 -20.39
C LYS A 202 6.46 1.51 -19.46
N ILE A 203 7.73 1.28 -19.21
CA ILE A 203 8.18 0.21 -18.29
C ILE A 203 9.18 0.80 -17.31
N PHE A 204 8.97 0.51 -16.04
CA PHE A 204 9.92 0.70 -14.95
C PHE A 204 10.31 -0.67 -14.38
N CYS A 205 11.54 -0.81 -13.94
CA CYS A 205 12.01 -2.00 -13.23
C CYS A 205 13.24 -1.62 -12.42
N ASP A 206 13.12 -1.73 -11.10
CA ASP A 206 14.19 -1.53 -10.12
C ASP A 206 14.27 -2.79 -9.25
N TYR A 207 15.36 -3.58 -9.37
CA TYR A 207 15.50 -4.90 -8.74
C TYR A 207 16.70 -4.97 -7.76
#